data_f6e03a1cb1b587cf3cf7e3691e0fa3e0
#
_entry.id   f6e03a1cb1b587cf3cf7e3691e0fa3e0
#
_cell.length_a   1.000
_cell.length_b   1.000
_cell.length_c   1.000
_cell.angle_alpha   90.00
_cell.angle_beta   90.00
_cell.angle_gamma   90.00
#
_symmetry.space_group_name_H-M   'P 1'
#
loop_
_entity.id
_entity.type
_entity.pdbx_description
1 polymer ?
#
loop_
_entity_poly.entity_id
_entity_poly.type
_entity_poly.pdbx_seq_one_letter_code
_entity_poly.pdbx_strand_id
1 'polypeptide(L)'
;MAKRFFWLKLKEDYFDSPRIKKLRKIAGGDTYTVIYLKMQLLSIKNQGVIEYEGIEPTFCEELALKLNEEPENVEVTLSYLASQ
;
A
#
# COMPACT_ATOMS: atom_id res chain seq x y z
N MET A 1 -23.51 -2.00 -6.08
CA MET A 1 -22.46 -2.77 -5.41
C MET A 1 -21.53 -1.83 -4.66
N ALA A 2 -21.28 -2.13 -3.39
CA ALA A 2 -20.40 -1.28 -2.58
C ALA A 2 -18.95 -1.51 -2.99
N LYS A 3 -18.23 -0.45 -3.22
CA LYS A 3 -16.79 -0.49 -3.48
C LYS A 3 -16.07 0.05 -2.27
N ARG A 4 -14.89 -0.50 -2.02
CA ARG A 4 -14.03 -0.01 -0.94
C ARG A 4 -13.01 0.95 -1.51
N PHE A 5 -12.76 2.02 -0.78
CA PHE A 5 -11.79 3.05 -1.16
C PHE A 5 -10.81 3.26 -0.02
N PHE A 6 -9.54 3.40 -0.38
CA PHE A 6 -8.48 3.74 0.57
C PHE A 6 -7.81 5.01 0.09
N TRP A 7 -7.72 6.00 0.97
CA TRP A 7 -7.16 7.30 0.63
C TRP A 7 -5.67 7.33 0.97
N LEU A 8 -4.85 7.65 -0.02
CA LEU A 8 -3.42 7.78 0.13
C LEU A 8 -2.96 9.11 -0.44
N LYS A 9 -1.89 9.64 0.15
CA LYS A 9 -1.33 10.90 -0.29
C LYS A 9 0.18 10.77 -0.33
N LEU A 10 0.76 10.89 -1.53
CA LEU A 10 2.21 10.87 -1.69
C LEU A 10 2.78 12.23 -1.32
N LYS A 11 3.76 12.23 -0.43
CA LYS A 11 4.43 13.44 0.02
C LYS A 11 5.83 13.52 -0.56
N GLU A 12 6.31 14.74 -0.78
CA GLU A 12 7.67 14.97 -1.29
C GLU A 12 8.74 14.35 -0.38
N ASP A 13 8.48 14.38 0.93
CA ASP A 13 9.41 13.89 1.93
C ASP A 13 9.15 12.43 2.31
N TYR A 14 8.66 11.63 1.36
CA TYR A 14 8.29 10.24 1.59
C TYR A 14 9.36 9.47 2.38
N PHE A 15 10.61 9.52 1.89
CA PHE A 15 11.70 8.77 2.52
C PHE A 15 12.24 9.42 3.79
N ASP A 16 11.87 10.66 4.06
CA ASP A 16 12.27 11.36 5.29
C ASP A 16 11.24 11.18 6.41
N SER A 17 10.07 10.64 6.09
CA SER A 17 9.04 10.41 7.10
C SER A 17 9.53 9.43 8.17
N PRO A 18 9.35 9.73 9.47
CA PRO A 18 9.70 8.79 10.53
C PRO A 18 9.01 7.45 10.38
N ARG A 19 7.77 7.44 9.88
CA ARG A 19 7.01 6.22 9.63
C ARG A 19 7.74 5.32 8.62
N ILE A 20 8.22 5.91 7.54
CA ILE A 20 8.92 5.16 6.49
C ILE A 20 10.30 4.72 6.99
N LYS A 21 11.00 5.58 7.71
CA LYS A 21 12.29 5.22 8.29
C LYS A 21 12.15 4.03 9.25
N LYS A 22 11.11 4.01 10.04
CA LYS A 22 10.82 2.90 10.96
C LYS A 22 10.47 1.63 10.19
N LEU A 23 9.64 1.75 9.15
CA LEU A 23 9.24 0.63 8.32
C LEU A 23 10.46 -0.04 7.68
N ARG A 24 11.41 0.74 7.19
CA ARG A 24 12.60 0.20 6.54
C ARG A 24 13.52 -0.57 7.48
N LYS A 25 13.40 -0.35 8.79
CA LYS A 25 14.20 -1.08 9.79
C LYS A 25 13.62 -2.43 10.15
N ILE A 26 12.39 -2.72 9.74
CA ILE A 26 11.77 -4.03 9.95
C ILE A 26 12.38 -5.01 8.94
N ALA A 27 12.50 -6.29 9.32
CA ALA A 27 12.96 -7.32 8.41
C ALA A 27 12.06 -7.32 7.16
N GLY A 28 12.67 -7.20 5.99
CA GLY A 28 11.93 -7.04 4.74
C GLY A 28 11.39 -5.64 4.51
N GLY A 29 11.81 -4.66 5.33
CA GLY A 29 11.25 -3.33 5.31
C GLY A 29 11.38 -2.58 3.99
N ASP A 30 12.45 -2.84 3.23
CA ASP A 30 12.58 -2.20 1.92
C ASP A 30 11.51 -2.70 0.95
N THR A 31 11.16 -3.97 1.02
CA THR A 31 10.04 -4.52 0.22
C THR A 31 8.74 -3.82 0.60
N TYR A 32 8.46 -3.69 1.88
CA TYR A 32 7.23 -3.05 2.36
C TYR A 32 7.20 -1.56 1.99
N THR A 33 8.35 -0.90 2.04
CA THR A 33 8.48 0.51 1.66
C THR A 33 8.16 0.68 0.18
N VAL A 34 8.67 -0.21 -0.67
CA VAL A 34 8.37 -0.18 -2.11
C VAL A 34 6.89 -0.45 -2.36
N ILE A 35 6.30 -1.40 -1.63
CA ILE A 35 4.86 -1.69 -1.77
C ILE A 35 4.05 -0.44 -1.43
N TYR A 36 4.36 0.23 -0.34
CA TYR A 36 3.65 1.45 0.04
C TYR A 36 3.79 2.53 -1.03
N LEU A 37 5.00 2.71 -1.55
CA LEU A 37 5.23 3.67 -2.64
C LEU A 37 4.39 3.32 -3.87
N LYS A 38 4.37 2.04 -4.27
CA LYS A 38 3.54 1.58 -5.39
C LYS A 38 2.06 1.85 -5.15
N MET A 39 1.59 1.65 -3.92
CA MET A 39 0.21 1.95 -3.56
C MET A 39 -0.10 3.43 -3.77
N GLN A 40 0.80 4.30 -3.34
CA GLN A 40 0.61 5.74 -3.51
C GLN A 40 0.61 6.15 -4.97
N LEU A 41 1.52 5.57 -5.76
CA LEU A 41 1.55 5.84 -7.20
C LEU A 41 0.29 5.36 -7.89
N LEU A 42 -0.22 4.20 -7.49
CA LEU A 42 -1.48 3.69 -8.02
C LEU A 42 -2.64 4.62 -7.67
N SER A 43 -2.66 5.13 -6.43
CA SER A 43 -3.74 5.99 -5.98
C SER A 43 -3.76 7.36 -6.66
N ILE A 44 -2.60 7.86 -7.10
CA ILE A 44 -2.52 9.15 -7.79
C ILE A 44 -3.42 9.16 -9.04
N LYS A 45 -3.49 8.05 -9.75
CA LYS A 45 -4.31 7.92 -10.96
C LYS A 45 -5.80 8.07 -10.67
N ASN A 46 -6.20 7.94 -9.41
CA ASN A 46 -7.59 8.04 -9.00
C ASN A 46 -7.74 8.99 -7.79
N GLN A 47 -7.05 10.12 -7.85
CA GLN A 47 -7.19 11.21 -6.89
C GLN A 47 -6.92 10.79 -5.43
N GLY A 48 -5.94 9.92 -5.24
CA GLY A 48 -5.54 9.47 -3.91
C GLY A 48 -6.34 8.28 -3.39
N VAL A 49 -7.15 7.64 -4.23
CA VAL A 49 -8.02 6.55 -3.81
C VAL A 49 -7.60 5.25 -4.50
N ILE A 50 -7.56 4.15 -3.75
CA ILE A 50 -7.42 2.81 -4.30
C ILE A 50 -8.78 2.12 -4.20
N GLU A 51 -9.34 1.74 -5.33
CA GLU A 51 -10.66 1.14 -5.42
C GLU A 51 -10.56 -0.39 -5.45
N TYR A 52 -11.42 -1.06 -4.67
CA TYR A 52 -11.56 -2.51 -4.74
C TYR A 52 -12.62 -2.84 -5.79
N GLU A 53 -12.20 -3.51 -6.87
CA GLU A 53 -13.07 -3.83 -8.00
C GLU A 53 -13.69 -5.21 -7.93
N GLY A 54 -13.23 -6.05 -6.99
CA GLY A 54 -13.77 -7.40 -6.85
C GLY A 54 -13.20 -8.41 -7.83
N ILE A 55 -12.05 -8.11 -8.44
CA ILE A 55 -11.37 -9.02 -9.36
C ILE A 55 -10.84 -10.25 -8.62
N GLU A 56 -10.39 -10.05 -7.39
CA GLU A 56 -9.91 -11.11 -6.51
C GLU A 56 -10.79 -11.22 -5.27
N PRO A 57 -10.77 -12.35 -4.55
CA PRO A 57 -11.64 -12.56 -3.39
C PRO A 57 -11.44 -11.53 -2.26
N THR A 58 -10.23 -11.02 -2.09
CA THR A 58 -9.94 -10.03 -1.05
C THR A 58 -9.29 -8.80 -1.65
N PHE A 59 -9.40 -7.69 -0.93
CA PHE A 59 -8.73 -6.46 -1.34
C PHE A 59 -7.21 -6.65 -1.39
N CYS A 60 -6.66 -7.36 -0.40
CA CYS A 60 -5.23 -7.59 -0.33
C CYS A 60 -4.72 -8.36 -1.55
N GLU A 61 -5.43 -9.41 -1.95
CA GLU A 61 -5.05 -10.19 -3.14
C GLU A 61 -5.16 -9.36 -4.41
N GLU A 62 -6.22 -8.57 -4.53
CA GLU A 62 -6.40 -7.71 -5.70
C GLU A 62 -5.32 -6.64 -5.76
N LEU A 63 -4.99 -6.03 -4.63
CA LEU A 63 -3.95 -5.03 -4.56
C LEU A 63 -2.60 -5.64 -4.93
N ALA A 64 -2.28 -6.83 -4.42
CA ALA A 64 -1.05 -7.54 -4.74
C ALA A 64 -0.94 -7.78 -6.25
N LEU A 65 -2.03 -8.17 -6.88
CA LEU A 65 -2.06 -8.37 -8.33
C LEU A 65 -1.75 -7.06 -9.06
N LYS A 66 -2.41 -5.97 -8.68
CA LYS A 66 -2.22 -4.66 -9.31
C LYS A 66 -0.80 -4.13 -9.13
N LEU A 67 -0.18 -4.41 -7.99
CA LEU A 67 1.17 -3.95 -7.69
C LEU A 67 2.25 -4.93 -8.15
N ASN A 68 1.86 -6.11 -8.61
CA ASN A 68 2.79 -7.19 -8.95
C ASN A 68 3.68 -7.55 -7.76
N GLU A 69 3.04 -7.76 -6.61
CA GLU A 69 3.71 -8.10 -5.35
C GLU A 69 3.08 -9.33 -4.73
N GLU A 70 3.78 -9.94 -3.77
CA GLU A 70 3.23 -11.09 -3.07
C GLU A 70 2.15 -10.66 -2.06
N PRO A 71 1.00 -11.36 -2.02
CA PRO A 71 -0.08 -10.99 -1.10
C PRO A 71 0.35 -10.92 0.36
N GLU A 72 1.23 -11.83 0.80
CA GLU A 72 1.73 -11.83 2.17
C GLU A 72 2.44 -10.53 2.52
N ASN A 73 3.25 -10.02 1.59
CA ASN A 73 3.98 -8.78 1.80
C ASN A 73 3.04 -7.57 1.79
N VAL A 74 2.02 -7.60 0.95
CA VAL A 74 1.01 -6.54 0.93
C VAL A 74 0.24 -6.54 2.24
N GLU A 75 -0.12 -7.72 2.76
CA GLU A 75 -0.83 -7.84 4.02
C GLU A 75 -0.03 -7.26 5.18
N VAL A 76 1.28 -7.56 5.26
CA VAL A 76 2.15 -7.00 6.30
C VAL A 76 2.20 -5.47 6.18
N THR A 77 2.33 -4.97 4.96
CA THR A 77 2.38 -3.53 4.72
C THR A 77 1.09 -2.86 5.19
N LEU A 78 -0.06 -3.42 4.82
CA LEU A 78 -1.35 -2.87 5.22
C LEU A 78 -1.52 -2.90 6.74
N SER A 79 -1.11 -3.99 7.38
CA SER A 79 -1.18 -4.11 8.84
C SER A 79 -0.33 -3.06 9.53
N TYR A 80 0.88 -2.83 9.01
CA TYR A 80 1.75 -1.80 9.56
C TYR A 80 1.10 -0.42 9.44
N LEU A 81 0.58 -0.10 8.26
CA LEU A 81 -0.04 1.20 8.03
C LEU A 81 -1.26 1.42 8.91
N ALA A 82 -2.04 0.38 9.14
CA ALA A 82 -3.21 0.46 10.00
C ALA A 82 -2.85 0.68 11.46
N SER A 83 -1.65 0.29 11.88
CA SER A 83 -1.20 0.44 13.27
C SER A 83 -0.58 1.80 13.59
N GLN A 84 -0.46 2.67 12.61
CA GLN A 84 0.17 3.99 12.79
C GLN A 84 -0.82 5.11 13.09
#